data_cbeac0129bb370bd6a1ee3b91c748f3e
#
_entry.id   cbeac0129bb370bd6a1ee3b91c748f3e
#
_cell.length_a   1.000
_cell.length_b   1.000
_cell.length_c   1.000
_cell.angle_alpha   90.00
_cell.angle_beta   90.00
_cell.angle_gamma   90.00
#
_symmetry.space_group_name_H-M   'P 1'
#
loop_
_entity.id
_entity.type
_entity.pdbx_description
1 polymer ?
#
loop_
_entity_poly.entity_id
_entity_poly.type
_entity_poly.pdbx_seq_one_letter_code
_entity_poly.pdbx_strand_id
1 'polypeptide(L)'
;MVDNITLKCYDKEVYHHLRYGTFVEKSNWINGRWYDKLVLNNGKYGDDAHDLIIEFYEDFMKIYGSIRKWYYGATSLDDLTKTDLEKAWRKVAKRLGISFDTLRTFEISVIEIGLNVPFDMECVEMIHRIRAFKSKCYELNDSRPTCRKFVSGFFTAKIYDKIAEINKDNRNVLIRNPDLYPEKNALRVEFTLKGGRRKVLSRLKEGTLGGLLEEYTRIVNFFWRNCQAFAFDNIGRRPSFHPKRGSLKELTDYFVVLGLASLSHELDGYTGLLSKGAQRDFRKWLRRRHEREKDYLYPDYRIEFTEAIKWHLIDLIRLNNRQRRDNIDL
;
A
#
# COMPACT_ATOMS: atom_id res chain seq x y z
N MET A 1 4.94 -1.13 7.43
CA MET A 1 4.02 -0.17 6.79
C MET A 1 4.70 1.03 6.12
N VAL A 2 5.64 1.74 6.74
CA VAL A 2 6.40 2.80 6.04
C VAL A 2 7.36 2.14 5.07
N ASP A 3 7.29 2.53 3.79
CA ASP A 3 8.17 1.98 2.76
C ASP A 3 9.18 3.03 2.29
N ASN A 4 8.72 3.96 1.47
CA ASN A 4 9.58 5.00 0.93
C ASN A 4 9.45 6.28 1.76
N ILE A 5 10.56 6.90 2.06
CA ILE A 5 10.56 8.14 2.83
C ILE A 5 11.64 9.07 2.30
N THR A 6 11.34 10.36 2.33
CA THR A 6 12.32 11.40 2.06
C THR A 6 12.43 12.29 3.29
N LEU A 7 13.59 12.28 3.89
CA LEU A 7 13.96 13.12 5.02
C LEU A 7 14.82 14.30 4.54
N LYS A 8 14.67 15.45 5.19
CA LYS A 8 15.50 16.63 4.98
C LYS A 8 16.15 17.04 6.28
N CYS A 9 17.43 17.39 6.20
CA CYS A 9 18.19 17.95 7.31
C CYS A 9 18.72 19.32 6.93
N TYR A 10 18.48 20.31 7.79
CA TYR A 10 18.95 21.68 7.67
C TYR A 10 20.05 22.01 8.67
N ASP A 11 20.42 21.04 9.54
CA ASP A 11 21.52 21.17 10.49
C ASP A 11 22.86 21.22 9.76
N LYS A 12 23.56 22.35 9.90
CA LYS A 12 24.81 22.60 9.19
C LYS A 12 25.95 21.73 9.72
N GLU A 13 25.97 21.39 11.00
CA GLU A 13 27.02 20.55 11.57
C GLU A 13 26.90 19.13 11.03
N VAL A 14 25.68 18.57 11.04
CA VAL A 14 25.39 17.26 10.44
C VAL A 14 25.66 17.27 8.94
N TYR A 15 25.27 18.34 8.25
CA TYR A 15 25.53 18.51 6.82
C TYR A 15 27.03 18.45 6.51
N HIS A 16 27.86 19.24 7.24
CA HIS A 16 29.30 19.27 7.05
C HIS A 16 29.95 17.95 7.42
N HIS A 17 29.52 17.33 8.54
CA HIS A 17 30.03 16.02 8.95
C HIS A 17 29.81 14.95 7.86
N LEU A 18 28.65 14.90 7.25
CA LEU A 18 28.35 13.90 6.22
C LEU A 18 28.94 14.25 4.86
N ARG A 19 28.99 15.52 4.47
CA ARG A 19 29.50 15.95 3.16
C ARG A 19 31.00 15.82 3.04
N TYR A 20 31.73 16.14 4.09
CA TYR A 20 33.22 16.19 4.09
C TYR A 20 33.86 15.02 4.83
N GLY A 21 33.06 14.12 5.42
CA GLY A 21 33.53 12.87 5.99
C GLY A 21 34.05 11.89 4.94
N THR A 22 34.66 10.81 5.40
CA THR A 22 35.29 9.78 4.56
C THR A 22 34.37 8.96 3.68
N PHE A 23 33.08 9.23 3.71
CA PHE A 23 32.02 8.36 3.13
C PHE A 23 31.50 8.83 1.78
N VAL A 24 31.94 9.97 1.25
CA VAL A 24 31.31 10.55 0.05
C VAL A 24 31.90 9.94 -1.21
N GLU A 25 31.12 9.09 -1.88
CA GLU A 25 31.36 8.76 -3.27
C GLU A 25 30.90 9.92 -4.15
N LYS A 26 31.84 10.52 -4.86
CA LYS A 26 31.53 11.58 -5.81
C LYS A 26 30.78 11.00 -6.99
N SER A 27 29.58 11.47 -7.24
CA SER A 27 28.84 11.06 -8.40
C SER A 27 28.21 12.21 -9.17
N ASN A 28 28.41 12.15 -10.44
CA ASN A 28 27.66 12.64 -11.58
C ASN A 28 27.33 14.14 -11.69
N TRP A 29 27.91 14.71 -12.76
CA TRP A 29 27.51 15.93 -13.38
C TRP A 29 26.12 15.78 -14.04
N ILE A 30 25.11 16.49 -13.54
CA ILE A 30 23.78 16.54 -14.15
C ILE A 30 23.42 18.01 -14.37
N ASN A 31 23.05 18.37 -15.61
CA ASN A 31 22.63 19.73 -16.00
C ASN A 31 23.60 20.85 -15.60
N GLY A 32 24.91 20.62 -15.73
CA GLY A 32 25.89 21.63 -15.44
C GLY A 32 26.22 21.87 -13.96
N ARG A 33 25.75 21.00 -13.06
CA ARG A 33 26.01 21.06 -11.62
C ARG A 33 26.60 19.76 -11.08
N TRP A 34 27.55 19.84 -10.17
CA TRP A 34 28.00 18.71 -9.38
C TRP A 34 27.04 18.48 -8.23
N TYR A 35 26.53 17.26 -8.14
CA TYR A 35 25.77 16.81 -6.96
C TYR A 35 26.67 15.88 -6.17
N ASP A 36 26.96 16.26 -4.94
CA ASP A 36 27.58 15.34 -4.00
C ASP A 36 26.50 14.33 -3.57
N LYS A 37 26.79 13.06 -3.75
CA LYS A 37 25.88 11.98 -3.44
C LYS A 37 26.57 10.90 -2.64
N LEU A 38 25.97 10.52 -1.53
CA LEU A 38 26.38 9.38 -0.74
C LEU A 38 25.37 8.24 -0.95
N VAL A 39 25.87 7.05 -1.21
CA VAL A 39 25.06 5.84 -1.35
C VAL A 39 25.27 4.98 -0.11
N LEU A 40 24.17 4.70 0.61
CA LEU A 40 24.17 3.86 1.78
C LEU A 40 23.51 2.53 1.43
N ASN A 41 24.31 1.55 1.01
CA ASN A 41 23.79 0.23 0.68
C ASN A 41 23.35 -0.53 1.94
N ASN A 42 22.51 -1.55 1.77
CA ASN A 42 21.98 -2.34 2.88
C ASN A 42 22.96 -3.44 3.37
N GLY A 43 24.08 -3.63 2.72
CA GLY A 43 25.03 -4.70 3.00
C GLY A 43 24.61 -6.08 2.48
N LYS A 44 23.55 -6.13 1.66
CA LYS A 44 23.10 -7.33 0.97
C LYS A 44 23.56 -7.33 -0.48
N TYR A 45 23.52 -8.50 -1.12
CA TYR A 45 24.01 -8.69 -2.49
C TYR A 45 22.89 -9.23 -3.39
N GLY A 46 23.11 -9.17 -4.70
CA GLY A 46 22.20 -9.68 -5.70
C GLY A 46 20.84 -8.99 -5.69
N ASP A 47 19.78 -9.79 -5.80
CA ASP A 47 18.41 -9.30 -5.91
C ASP A 47 17.91 -8.59 -4.63
N ASP A 48 18.57 -8.79 -3.48
CA ASP A 48 18.24 -8.16 -2.20
C ASP A 48 18.97 -6.85 -1.94
N ALA A 49 19.91 -6.49 -2.83
CA ALA A 49 20.62 -5.23 -2.71
C ALA A 49 19.64 -4.05 -2.83
N HIS A 50 19.79 -3.08 -1.94
CA HIS A 50 19.02 -1.85 -1.99
C HIS A 50 19.76 -0.71 -1.29
N ASP A 51 19.61 0.49 -1.85
CA ASP A 51 20.34 1.67 -1.40
C ASP A 51 19.39 2.74 -0.88
N LEU A 52 19.82 3.42 0.18
CA LEU A 52 19.35 4.76 0.52
C LEU A 52 20.32 5.77 -0.08
N ILE A 53 19.77 6.85 -0.59
CA ILE A 53 20.53 7.88 -1.26
C ILE A 53 20.52 9.15 -0.43
N ILE A 54 21.68 9.76 -0.25
CA ILE A 54 21.85 11.05 0.40
C ILE A 54 22.36 12.03 -0.65
N GLU A 55 21.60 13.09 -0.87
CA GLU A 55 21.94 14.17 -1.78
C GLU A 55 22.20 15.45 -0.99
N PHE A 56 23.25 16.15 -1.34
CA PHE A 56 23.62 17.42 -0.72
C PHE A 56 23.24 18.57 -1.65
N TYR A 57 22.46 19.50 -1.10
CA TYR A 57 22.08 20.75 -1.75
C TYR A 57 22.83 21.91 -1.06
N GLU A 58 22.62 23.12 -1.52
CA GLU A 58 23.29 24.30 -0.97
C GLU A 58 23.00 24.52 0.52
N ASP A 59 21.73 24.41 0.92
CA ASP A 59 21.26 24.74 2.27
C ASP A 59 20.77 23.55 3.10
N PHE A 60 20.70 22.35 2.52
CA PHE A 60 20.19 21.17 3.19
C PHE A 60 20.69 19.88 2.52
N MET A 61 20.57 18.81 3.23
CA MET A 61 20.71 17.48 2.64
C MET A 61 19.40 16.71 2.69
N LYS A 62 19.30 15.69 1.84
CA LYS A 62 18.12 14.87 1.68
C LYS A 62 18.52 13.40 1.71
N ILE A 63 17.87 12.61 2.56
CA ILE A 63 17.96 11.15 2.58
C ILE A 63 16.67 10.58 1.99
N TYR A 64 16.78 9.69 1.01
CA TYR A 64 15.59 9.08 0.41
C TYR A 64 15.82 7.66 -0.08
N GLY A 65 14.74 6.91 -0.16
CA GLY A 65 14.70 5.53 -0.62
C GLY A 65 13.70 4.69 0.18
N SER A 66 13.58 3.43 -0.20
CA SER A 66 12.74 2.48 0.53
C SER A 66 13.48 1.95 1.75
N ILE A 67 13.15 2.46 2.93
CA ILE A 67 13.71 1.97 4.20
C ILE A 67 13.32 0.50 4.45
N ARG A 68 12.17 0.06 3.97
CA ARG A 68 11.72 -1.33 4.05
C ARG A 68 12.64 -2.25 3.23
N LYS A 69 12.85 -1.93 1.94
CA LYS A 69 13.75 -2.70 1.08
C LYS A 69 15.18 -2.66 1.59
N TRP A 70 15.60 -1.52 2.13
CA TRP A 70 16.93 -1.39 2.72
C TRP A 70 17.12 -2.27 3.96
N TYR A 71 16.09 -2.43 4.78
CA TYR A 71 16.18 -3.22 6.01
C TYR A 71 16.01 -4.72 5.75
N TYR A 72 14.96 -5.12 5.04
CA TYR A 72 14.64 -6.52 4.79
C TYR A 72 15.27 -7.09 3.51
N GLY A 73 15.59 -6.27 2.53
CA GLY A 73 15.99 -6.65 1.17
C GLY A 73 14.93 -6.26 0.14
N ALA A 74 15.36 -6.11 -1.12
CA ALA A 74 14.49 -5.63 -2.18
C ALA A 74 13.37 -6.62 -2.54
N THR A 75 13.62 -7.92 -2.37
CA THR A 75 12.69 -9.01 -2.70
C THR A 75 11.74 -9.38 -1.56
N SER A 76 12.00 -8.94 -0.31
CA SER A 76 11.13 -9.28 0.83
C SER A 76 9.71 -8.75 0.68
N LEU A 77 8.73 -9.54 1.13
CA LEU A 77 7.33 -9.14 1.28
C LEU A 77 7.02 -8.60 2.69
N ASP A 78 7.96 -8.68 3.62
CA ASP A 78 7.75 -8.24 4.99
C ASP A 78 7.45 -6.74 5.08
N ASP A 79 6.52 -6.39 5.94
CA ASP A 79 6.17 -5.01 6.25
C ASP A 79 6.79 -4.56 7.57
N LEU A 80 7.42 -3.39 7.58
CA LEU A 80 8.03 -2.84 8.79
C LEU A 80 6.98 -2.61 9.88
N THR A 81 7.17 -3.28 11.02
CA THR A 81 6.50 -2.91 12.27
C THR A 81 7.04 -1.56 12.78
N LYS A 82 6.45 -0.99 13.83
CA LYS A 82 7.02 0.20 14.50
C LYS A 82 8.43 -0.09 15.00
N THR A 83 8.61 -1.23 15.66
CA THR A 83 9.88 -1.64 16.25
C THR A 83 10.96 -1.84 15.17
N ASP A 84 10.61 -2.48 14.05
CA ASP A 84 11.58 -2.69 12.97
C ASP A 84 11.90 -1.39 12.22
N LEU A 85 10.94 -0.49 12.06
CA LEU A 85 11.17 0.84 11.51
C LEU A 85 12.18 1.63 12.37
N GLU A 86 12.03 1.57 13.70
CA GLU A 86 12.96 2.20 14.63
C GLU A 86 14.34 1.56 14.56
N LYS A 87 14.43 0.22 14.56
CA LYS A 87 15.71 -0.52 14.39
C LYS A 87 16.39 -0.17 13.07
N ALA A 88 15.62 -0.08 11.98
CA ALA A 88 16.16 0.30 10.68
C ALA A 88 16.81 1.68 10.70
N TRP A 89 16.12 2.67 11.28
CA TRP A 89 16.66 4.03 11.37
C TRP A 89 17.81 4.17 12.38
N ARG A 90 17.82 3.41 13.46
CA ARG A 90 18.99 3.31 14.35
C ARG A 90 20.23 2.76 13.60
N LYS A 91 20.03 1.75 12.75
CA LYS A 91 21.10 1.20 11.91
C LYS A 91 21.59 2.23 10.89
N VAL A 92 20.70 3.03 10.29
CA VAL A 92 21.08 4.14 9.40
C VAL A 92 21.90 5.19 10.17
N ALA A 93 21.43 5.66 11.32
CA ALA A 93 22.14 6.65 12.14
C ALA A 93 23.56 6.18 12.48
N LYS A 94 23.68 4.93 12.94
CA LYS A 94 25.00 4.32 13.27
C LYS A 94 25.93 4.32 12.05
N ARG A 95 25.45 3.98 10.88
CA ARG A 95 26.28 3.96 9.65
C ARG A 95 26.65 5.34 9.16
N LEU A 96 25.83 6.36 9.44
CA LEU A 96 26.12 7.75 9.13
C LEU A 96 27.02 8.43 10.18
N GLY A 97 27.33 7.76 11.29
CA GLY A 97 28.11 8.33 12.39
C GLY A 97 27.41 9.48 13.11
N ILE A 98 26.08 9.51 13.11
CA ILE A 98 25.26 10.52 13.82
C ILE A 98 24.43 9.86 14.94
N SER A 99 24.03 10.64 15.92
CA SER A 99 23.15 10.13 16.98
C SER A 99 21.75 9.82 16.39
N PHE A 100 21.06 8.84 16.98
CA PHE A 100 19.68 8.55 16.58
C PHE A 100 18.76 9.73 16.91
N ASP A 101 18.98 10.43 18.00
CA ASP A 101 18.21 11.60 18.38
C ASP A 101 18.38 12.74 17.37
N THR A 102 19.57 12.96 16.86
CA THR A 102 19.80 13.87 15.73
C THR A 102 19.01 13.44 14.48
N LEU A 103 19.06 12.15 14.12
CA LEU A 103 18.31 11.67 12.96
C LEU A 103 16.78 11.84 13.14
N ARG A 104 16.26 11.72 14.37
CA ARG A 104 14.83 11.94 14.67
C ARG A 104 14.35 13.36 14.40
N THR A 105 15.22 14.35 14.37
CA THR A 105 14.84 15.75 14.07
C THR A 105 14.66 16.02 12.58
N PHE A 106 15.08 15.08 11.70
CA PHE A 106 14.98 15.29 10.26
C PHE A 106 13.52 15.37 9.81
N GLU A 107 13.24 16.34 8.95
CA GLU A 107 11.89 16.64 8.47
C GLU A 107 11.46 15.68 7.35
N ILE A 108 10.24 15.19 7.43
CA ILE A 108 9.65 14.35 6.39
C ILE A 108 9.08 15.23 5.28
N SER A 109 9.57 15.07 4.06
CA SER A 109 9.07 15.79 2.89
C SER A 109 8.20 14.92 1.97
N VAL A 110 8.47 13.62 1.94
CA VAL A 110 7.65 12.61 1.26
C VAL A 110 7.57 11.37 2.16
N ILE A 111 6.42 10.77 2.22
CA ILE A 111 6.24 9.47 2.87
C ILE A 111 5.33 8.59 2.02
N GLU A 112 5.75 7.35 1.84
CA GLU A 112 4.95 6.29 1.26
C GLU A 112 4.61 5.27 2.34
N ILE A 113 3.31 5.05 2.50
CA ILE A 113 2.76 4.13 3.48
C ILE A 113 2.14 3.00 2.68
N GLY A 114 2.67 1.80 2.83
CA GLY A 114 2.24 0.64 2.06
C GLY A 114 2.12 -0.62 2.91
N LEU A 115 1.38 -1.58 2.40
CA LEU A 115 1.16 -2.87 3.01
C LEU A 115 1.17 -3.94 1.92
N ASN A 116 1.91 -5.02 2.12
CA ASN A 116 1.85 -6.22 1.31
C ASN A 116 0.83 -7.16 1.95
N VAL A 117 -0.24 -7.45 1.26
CA VAL A 117 -1.33 -8.27 1.78
C VAL A 117 -1.32 -9.59 1.02
N PRO A 118 -1.03 -10.74 1.67
CA PRO A 118 -1.27 -12.04 1.09
C PRO A 118 -2.73 -12.16 0.66
N PHE A 119 -2.97 -12.73 -0.51
CA PHE A 119 -4.30 -12.74 -1.10
C PHE A 119 -4.59 -14.11 -1.72
N ASP A 120 -5.75 -14.69 -1.40
CA ASP A 120 -6.12 -16.04 -1.85
C ASP A 120 -6.53 -16.10 -3.32
N MET A 121 -6.97 -14.95 -3.88
CA MET A 121 -7.37 -14.85 -5.29
C MET A 121 -6.31 -14.13 -6.12
N GLU A 122 -6.43 -14.21 -7.45
CA GLU A 122 -5.54 -13.51 -8.36
C GLU A 122 -5.62 -11.98 -8.16
N CYS A 123 -4.47 -11.37 -7.86
CA CYS A 123 -4.37 -9.92 -7.63
C CYS A 123 -4.88 -9.12 -8.82
N VAL A 124 -4.66 -9.58 -10.04
CA VAL A 124 -5.10 -8.92 -11.28
C VAL A 124 -6.63 -8.79 -11.30
N GLU A 125 -7.35 -9.82 -10.87
CA GLU A 125 -8.82 -9.77 -10.84
C GLU A 125 -9.32 -8.72 -9.84
N MET A 126 -8.77 -8.71 -8.62
CA MET A 126 -9.09 -7.69 -7.60
C MET A 126 -8.78 -6.27 -8.11
N ILE A 127 -7.61 -6.07 -8.74
CA ILE A 127 -7.18 -4.78 -9.26
C ILE A 127 -8.13 -4.28 -10.34
N HIS A 128 -8.60 -5.15 -11.23
CA HIS A 128 -9.53 -4.78 -12.29
C HIS A 128 -10.90 -4.34 -11.76
N ARG A 129 -11.30 -4.81 -10.58
CA ARG A 129 -12.57 -4.43 -9.95
C ARG A 129 -12.51 -3.07 -9.25
N ILE A 130 -11.33 -2.50 -9.05
CA ILE A 130 -11.20 -1.18 -8.43
C ILE A 130 -11.46 -0.10 -9.50
N ARG A 131 -12.60 0.57 -9.39
CA ARG A 131 -13.04 1.61 -10.33
C ARG A 131 -12.53 2.99 -9.97
N ALA A 132 -12.55 3.32 -8.69
CA ALA A 132 -12.20 4.66 -8.24
C ALA A 132 -11.59 4.63 -6.84
N PHE A 133 -10.89 5.71 -6.50
CA PHE A 133 -10.45 6.02 -5.15
C PHE A 133 -11.03 7.37 -4.78
N LYS A 134 -11.91 7.41 -3.76
CA LYS A 134 -12.74 8.59 -3.45
C LYS A 134 -13.52 8.99 -4.71
N SER A 135 -13.42 10.25 -5.13
CA SER A 135 -14.07 10.77 -6.34
C SER A 135 -13.19 10.71 -7.60
N LYS A 136 -12.02 10.06 -7.53
CA LYS A 136 -11.05 10.01 -8.64
C LYS A 136 -11.08 8.64 -9.32
N CYS A 137 -11.22 8.64 -10.65
CA CYS A 137 -10.96 7.46 -11.46
C CYS A 137 -9.45 7.23 -11.55
N TYR A 138 -9.04 6.01 -11.92
CA TYR A 138 -7.63 5.71 -12.12
C TYR A 138 -7.08 6.43 -13.36
N GLU A 139 -5.76 6.68 -13.36
CA GLU A 139 -5.09 7.23 -14.52
C GLU A 139 -5.00 6.16 -15.63
N LEU A 140 -5.60 6.46 -16.78
CA LEU A 140 -5.60 5.56 -17.95
C LEU A 140 -4.20 5.29 -18.52
N ASN A 141 -3.21 6.12 -18.19
CA ASN A 141 -1.83 5.96 -18.67
C ASN A 141 -1.08 4.79 -18.02
N ASP A 142 -1.63 4.17 -16.98
CA ASP A 142 -1.07 2.93 -16.45
C ASP A 142 -1.77 1.74 -17.13
N SER A 143 -1.36 1.45 -18.36
CA SER A 143 -1.91 0.36 -19.19
C SER A 143 -1.62 -1.05 -18.64
N ARG A 144 -0.95 -1.14 -17.48
CA ARG A 144 -0.60 -2.43 -16.88
C ARG A 144 -1.82 -3.04 -16.21
N PRO A 145 -2.20 -4.28 -16.58
CA PRO A 145 -3.32 -4.97 -15.96
C PRO A 145 -3.05 -5.24 -14.45
N THR A 146 -1.79 -5.21 -14.04
CA THR A 146 -1.33 -5.52 -12.68
C THR A 146 -1.26 -4.30 -11.75
N CYS A 147 -1.73 -3.11 -12.19
CA CYS A 147 -1.62 -1.88 -11.40
C CYS A 147 -2.82 -0.93 -11.63
N ARG A 148 -3.26 -0.25 -10.58
CA ARG A 148 -4.14 0.92 -10.63
C ARG A 148 -3.52 2.05 -9.82
N LYS A 149 -3.50 3.25 -10.40
CA LYS A 149 -2.94 4.45 -9.79
C LYS A 149 -3.94 5.59 -9.82
N PHE A 150 -4.11 6.26 -8.70
CA PHE A 150 -5.03 7.38 -8.52
C PHE A 150 -4.25 8.58 -8.00
N VAL A 151 -4.17 9.65 -8.79
CA VAL A 151 -3.40 10.84 -8.44
C VAL A 151 -4.33 12.00 -8.11
N SER A 152 -4.07 12.65 -6.99
CA SER A 152 -4.78 13.84 -6.54
C SER A 152 -3.82 14.85 -5.91
N GLY A 153 -3.21 15.68 -6.72
CA GLY A 153 -2.25 16.70 -6.28
C GLY A 153 -1.08 16.10 -5.51
N PHE A 154 -1.09 16.28 -4.18
CA PHE A 154 -0.01 15.82 -3.30
C PHE A 154 -0.21 14.40 -2.75
N PHE A 155 -1.27 13.74 -3.16
CA PHE A 155 -1.64 12.41 -2.71
C PHE A 155 -1.72 11.46 -3.90
N THR A 156 -1.10 10.31 -3.76
CA THR A 156 -1.22 9.20 -4.72
C THR A 156 -1.66 7.94 -3.97
N ALA A 157 -2.70 7.29 -4.45
CA ALA A 157 -3.05 5.93 -4.06
C ALA A 157 -2.65 4.97 -5.18
N LYS A 158 -2.02 3.86 -4.87
CA LYS A 158 -1.59 2.86 -5.83
C LYS A 158 -1.89 1.47 -5.28
N ILE A 159 -2.37 0.59 -6.15
CA ILE A 159 -2.61 -0.81 -5.83
C ILE A 159 -2.08 -1.66 -6.98
N TYR A 160 -1.34 -2.71 -6.65
CA TYR A 160 -0.70 -3.55 -7.66
C TYR A 160 -0.34 -4.94 -7.14
N ASP A 161 -0.12 -5.85 -8.09
CA ASP A 161 0.43 -7.17 -7.82
C ASP A 161 1.91 -7.06 -7.48
N LYS A 162 2.24 -7.36 -6.22
CA LYS A 162 3.59 -7.23 -5.69
C LYS A 162 4.52 -8.32 -6.23
N ILE A 163 4.03 -9.52 -6.44
CA ILE A 163 4.82 -10.62 -7.00
C ILE A 163 5.19 -10.33 -8.45
N ALA A 164 4.23 -9.83 -9.24
CA ALA A 164 4.49 -9.41 -10.62
C ALA A 164 5.52 -8.26 -10.69
N GLU A 165 5.47 -7.32 -9.74
CA GLU A 165 6.47 -6.23 -9.65
C GLU A 165 7.87 -6.77 -9.37
N ILE A 166 8.02 -7.63 -8.35
CA ILE A 166 9.32 -8.21 -7.99
C ILE A 166 9.90 -9.01 -9.16
N ASN A 167 9.09 -9.83 -9.80
CA ASN A 167 9.54 -10.62 -10.95
C ASN A 167 9.99 -9.76 -12.14
N LYS A 168 9.33 -8.62 -12.34
CA LYS A 168 9.72 -7.68 -13.40
C LYS A 168 11.07 -7.03 -13.08
N ASP A 169 11.23 -6.52 -11.87
CA ASP A 169 12.42 -5.78 -11.46
C ASP A 169 13.63 -6.71 -11.29
N ASN A 170 13.40 -7.92 -10.78
CA ASN A 170 14.44 -8.88 -10.40
C ASN A 170 14.49 -10.12 -11.33
N ARG A 171 14.00 -10.00 -12.56
CA ARG A 171 14.13 -11.02 -13.62
C ARG A 171 13.73 -12.43 -13.18
N ASN A 172 12.49 -12.57 -12.74
CA ASN A 172 11.89 -13.85 -12.39
C ASN A 172 12.45 -14.50 -11.10
N VAL A 173 12.64 -13.71 -10.06
CA VAL A 173 13.07 -14.22 -8.73
C VAL A 173 12.21 -15.36 -8.22
N LEU A 174 10.88 -15.28 -8.39
CA LEU A 174 9.95 -16.33 -7.98
C LEU A 174 10.23 -17.66 -8.71
N ILE A 175 10.56 -17.60 -10.01
CA ILE A 175 10.89 -18.81 -10.80
C ILE A 175 12.18 -19.45 -10.31
N ARG A 176 13.17 -18.61 -9.94
CA ARG A 176 14.47 -19.10 -9.41
C ARG A 176 14.37 -19.61 -7.98
N ASN A 177 13.47 -19.04 -7.17
CA ASN A 177 13.31 -19.34 -5.75
C ASN A 177 11.82 -19.48 -5.40
N PRO A 178 11.13 -20.56 -5.84
CA PRO A 178 9.68 -20.71 -5.65
C PRO A 178 9.25 -20.75 -4.19
N ASP A 179 10.13 -21.20 -3.28
CA ASP A 179 9.85 -21.31 -1.85
C ASP A 179 9.97 -19.96 -1.11
N LEU A 180 10.53 -18.93 -1.76
CA LEU A 180 10.68 -17.60 -1.16
C LEU A 180 9.32 -16.92 -0.94
N TYR A 181 8.32 -17.27 -1.74
CA TYR A 181 6.96 -16.74 -1.68
C TYR A 181 5.96 -17.89 -1.61
N PRO A 182 5.71 -18.44 -0.43
CA PRO A 182 4.70 -19.49 -0.24
C PRO A 182 3.30 -19.01 -0.64
N GLU A 183 3.01 -17.72 -0.41
CA GLU A 183 1.83 -17.08 -0.96
C GLU A 183 2.08 -16.68 -2.40
N LYS A 184 1.39 -17.34 -3.33
CA LYS A 184 1.53 -17.09 -4.77
C LYS A 184 1.04 -15.71 -5.20
N ASN A 185 0.19 -15.06 -4.38
CA ASN A 185 -0.40 -13.77 -4.64
C ASN A 185 -0.14 -12.82 -3.48
N ALA A 186 0.35 -11.64 -3.75
CA ALA A 186 0.49 -10.56 -2.78
C ALA A 186 0.04 -9.24 -3.40
N LEU A 187 -1.03 -8.70 -2.86
CA LEU A 187 -1.55 -7.38 -3.23
C LEU A 187 -0.80 -6.31 -2.46
N ARG A 188 -0.23 -5.33 -3.17
CA ARG A 188 0.35 -4.16 -2.52
C ARG A 188 -0.55 -2.95 -2.64
N VAL A 189 -0.84 -2.34 -1.49
CA VAL A 189 -1.56 -1.07 -1.40
C VAL A 189 -0.62 -0.01 -0.90
N GLU A 190 -0.51 1.12 -1.59
CA GLU A 190 0.39 2.23 -1.26
C GLU A 190 -0.34 3.56 -1.29
N PHE A 191 0.00 4.40 -0.31
CA PHE A 191 -0.42 5.81 -0.26
C PHE A 191 0.81 6.69 -0.13
N THR A 192 1.07 7.52 -1.13
CA THR A 192 2.18 8.48 -1.12
C THR A 192 1.66 9.87 -0.80
N LEU A 193 2.23 10.49 0.23
CA LEU A 193 2.02 11.89 0.58
C LEU A 193 3.25 12.69 0.15
N LYS A 194 3.04 13.69 -0.72
CA LYS A 194 4.06 14.62 -1.21
C LYS A 194 3.70 16.03 -0.79
N GLY A 195 4.67 16.94 -0.79
CA GLY A 195 4.38 18.37 -0.69
C GLY A 195 4.87 19.06 0.56
N GLY A 196 5.92 18.55 1.16
CA GLY A 196 6.68 19.17 2.23
C GLY A 196 5.90 19.33 3.54
N ARG A 197 6.53 20.08 4.45
CA ARG A 197 6.16 20.24 5.84
C ARG A 197 4.66 20.44 6.10
N ARG A 198 3.99 21.36 5.41
CA ARG A 198 2.59 21.70 5.74
C ARG A 198 1.57 20.58 5.47
N LYS A 199 1.79 19.71 4.49
CA LYS A 199 0.80 18.70 4.07
C LYS A 199 1.02 17.31 4.65
N VAL A 200 2.27 16.93 4.87
CA VAL A 200 2.60 15.76 5.66
C VAL A 200 2.35 16.06 7.14
N LEU A 201 2.69 17.26 7.62
CA LEU A 201 2.53 17.75 8.99
C LEU A 201 1.09 17.85 9.47
N SER A 202 0.12 18.15 8.62
CA SER A 202 -1.29 18.14 9.05
C SER A 202 -1.75 16.73 9.49
N ARG A 203 -0.93 15.72 9.26
CA ARG A 203 -1.19 14.32 9.61
C ARG A 203 -0.30 13.80 10.74
N LEU A 204 0.90 14.36 10.89
CA LEU A 204 1.87 14.03 11.93
C LEU A 204 2.10 15.27 12.80
N LYS A 205 2.11 15.11 14.11
CA LYS A 205 2.20 16.22 15.08
C LYS A 205 3.41 17.12 14.84
N GLU A 206 4.56 16.56 14.53
CA GLU A 206 5.82 17.29 14.40
C GLU A 206 6.43 17.27 12.99
N GLY A 207 5.96 16.39 12.09
CA GLY A 207 6.47 16.26 10.72
C GLY A 207 7.92 15.82 10.60
N THR A 208 8.45 15.25 11.68
CA THR A 208 9.79 14.72 11.78
C THR A 208 9.79 13.20 11.86
N LEU A 209 10.95 12.59 11.69
CA LEU A 209 11.09 11.15 11.90
C LEU A 209 10.71 10.75 13.34
N GLY A 210 11.08 11.57 14.33
CA GLY A 210 10.68 11.36 15.73
C GLY A 210 9.17 11.34 15.90
N GLY A 211 8.46 12.35 15.37
CA GLY A 211 7.00 12.41 15.41
C GLY A 211 6.33 11.24 14.71
N LEU A 212 6.90 10.77 13.57
CA LEU A 212 6.42 9.56 12.88
C LEU A 212 6.49 8.32 13.78
N LEU A 213 7.62 8.12 14.45
CA LEU A 213 7.82 6.97 15.34
C LEU A 213 6.92 7.02 16.57
N GLU A 214 6.70 8.18 17.14
CA GLU A 214 5.81 8.35 18.29
C GLU A 214 4.34 8.12 17.91
N GLU A 215 3.90 8.67 16.79
CA GLU A 215 2.51 8.64 16.35
C GLU A 215 2.23 7.54 15.30
N TYR A 216 2.99 6.45 15.30
CA TYR A 216 2.85 5.36 14.32
C TYR A 216 1.42 4.82 14.21
N THR A 217 0.66 4.80 15.29
CA THR A 217 -0.75 4.38 15.28
C THR A 217 -1.62 5.28 14.40
N ARG A 218 -1.29 6.59 14.28
CA ARG A 218 -2.00 7.49 13.36
C ARG A 218 -1.76 7.11 11.90
N ILE A 219 -0.55 6.60 11.59
CA ILE A 219 -0.23 6.09 10.25
C ILE A 219 -1.07 4.87 9.93
N VAL A 220 -1.21 3.93 10.87
CA VAL A 220 -2.07 2.74 10.72
C VAL A 220 -3.51 3.15 10.46
N ASN A 221 -4.05 4.07 11.27
CA ASN A 221 -5.42 4.57 11.12
C ASN A 221 -5.62 5.34 9.81
N PHE A 222 -4.63 6.13 9.38
CA PHE A 222 -4.66 6.81 8.09
C PHE A 222 -4.72 5.80 6.94
N PHE A 223 -3.87 4.78 6.99
CA PHE A 223 -3.84 3.71 5.99
C PHE A 223 -5.20 3.01 5.90
N TRP A 224 -5.71 2.53 7.03
CA TRP A 224 -7.00 1.84 7.12
C TRP A 224 -8.16 2.67 6.53
N ARG A 225 -8.29 3.94 6.95
CA ARG A 225 -9.35 4.83 6.44
C ARG A 225 -9.26 5.06 4.93
N ASN A 226 -8.06 5.09 4.38
CA ASN A 226 -7.89 5.26 2.94
C ASN A 226 -8.17 3.96 2.18
N CYS A 227 -7.87 2.79 2.74
CA CYS A 227 -8.27 1.51 2.13
C CYS A 227 -9.79 1.40 1.96
N GLN A 228 -10.55 1.87 2.94
CA GLN A 228 -12.02 1.90 2.86
C GLN A 228 -12.59 2.85 1.78
N ALA A 229 -11.77 3.74 1.25
CA ALA A 229 -12.19 4.73 0.25
C ALA A 229 -12.06 4.24 -1.21
N PHE A 230 -11.60 3.01 -1.44
CA PHE A 230 -11.65 2.40 -2.76
C PHE A 230 -13.09 2.01 -3.11
N ALA A 231 -13.49 2.34 -4.32
CA ALA A 231 -14.77 1.93 -4.90
C ALA A 231 -14.54 0.77 -5.87
N PHE A 232 -15.32 -0.27 -5.69
CA PHE A 232 -15.25 -1.50 -6.48
C PHE A 232 -16.41 -1.56 -7.45
N ASP A 233 -16.13 -2.17 -8.59
CA ASP A 233 -17.14 -2.53 -9.55
C ASP A 233 -17.69 -3.92 -9.17
N ASN A 234 -18.87 -3.93 -8.59
CA ASN A 234 -19.56 -5.18 -8.23
C ASN A 234 -20.20 -5.86 -9.44
N ILE A 235 -20.05 -5.24 -10.63
CA ILE A 235 -20.60 -5.79 -11.85
C ILE A 235 -19.63 -6.83 -12.40
N GLY A 236 -20.06 -8.07 -12.46
CA GLY A 236 -19.59 -8.98 -13.47
C GLY A 236 -18.81 -10.20 -13.09
N ARG A 237 -18.86 -10.75 -11.90
CA ARG A 237 -18.78 -12.19 -11.85
C ARG A 237 -20.13 -12.73 -12.29
N ARG A 238 -20.14 -13.45 -13.40
CA ARG A 238 -21.23 -14.36 -13.67
C ARG A 238 -21.27 -15.35 -12.51
N PRO A 239 -22.37 -15.45 -11.76
CA PRO A 239 -22.47 -16.45 -10.73
C PRO A 239 -22.12 -17.79 -11.36
N SER A 240 -21.20 -18.55 -10.77
CA SER A 240 -20.94 -19.90 -11.24
C SER A 240 -22.16 -20.72 -10.85
N PHE A 241 -22.86 -21.19 -11.86
CA PHE A 241 -23.92 -22.12 -11.65
C PHE A 241 -23.31 -23.51 -11.43
N HIS A 242 -23.26 -23.92 -10.18
CA HIS A 242 -22.95 -25.30 -9.81
C HIS A 242 -24.24 -25.90 -9.26
N PRO A 243 -25.14 -26.41 -10.10
CA PRO A 243 -26.37 -27.02 -9.63
C PRO A 243 -26.02 -28.25 -8.82
N LYS A 244 -26.24 -28.19 -7.52
CA LYS A 244 -26.09 -29.40 -6.66
C LYS A 244 -27.06 -30.52 -7.07
N ARG A 245 -28.16 -30.20 -7.76
CA ARG A 245 -29.21 -31.15 -8.20
C ARG A 245 -29.93 -30.78 -9.51
N GLY A 246 -29.50 -29.75 -10.25
CA GLY A 246 -30.03 -29.43 -11.57
C GLY A 246 -31.53 -29.14 -11.63
N SER A 247 -32.12 -28.54 -10.61
CA SER A 247 -33.55 -28.23 -10.62
C SER A 247 -33.87 -27.01 -11.51
N LEU A 248 -35.01 -27.06 -12.21
CA LEU A 248 -35.50 -25.92 -13.01
C LEU A 248 -35.59 -24.64 -12.18
N LYS A 249 -35.93 -24.77 -10.90
CA LYS A 249 -36.03 -23.65 -9.96
C LYS A 249 -34.67 -23.00 -9.72
N GLU A 250 -33.65 -23.78 -9.50
CA GLU A 250 -32.25 -23.24 -9.31
C GLU A 250 -31.75 -22.56 -10.58
N LEU A 251 -32.03 -23.12 -11.74
CA LEU A 251 -31.70 -22.51 -13.02
C LEU A 251 -32.47 -21.18 -13.22
N THR A 252 -33.74 -21.12 -12.88
CA THR A 252 -34.52 -19.89 -12.97
C THR A 252 -34.02 -18.84 -11.99
N ASP A 253 -33.73 -19.23 -10.76
CA ASP A 253 -33.17 -18.34 -9.74
C ASP A 253 -31.80 -17.78 -10.19
N TYR A 254 -30.95 -18.60 -10.79
CA TYR A 254 -29.70 -18.19 -11.37
C TYR A 254 -29.85 -17.14 -12.49
N PHE A 255 -30.74 -17.34 -13.45
CA PHE A 255 -30.99 -16.37 -14.52
C PHE A 255 -31.57 -15.06 -14.02
N VAL A 256 -32.44 -15.12 -12.98
CA VAL A 256 -32.95 -13.91 -12.33
C VAL A 256 -31.83 -13.12 -11.65
N VAL A 257 -30.89 -13.80 -10.95
CA VAL A 257 -29.71 -13.17 -10.34
C VAL A 257 -28.81 -12.53 -11.39
N LEU A 258 -28.53 -13.25 -12.50
CA LEU A 258 -27.78 -12.74 -13.64
C LEU A 258 -28.43 -11.49 -14.24
N GLY A 259 -29.74 -11.52 -14.45
CA GLY A 259 -30.50 -10.39 -14.99
C GLY A 259 -30.46 -9.18 -14.05
N LEU A 260 -30.68 -9.40 -12.74
CA LEU A 260 -30.61 -8.33 -11.75
C LEU A 260 -29.19 -7.73 -11.62
N ALA A 261 -28.16 -8.54 -11.66
CA ALA A 261 -26.79 -8.07 -11.64
C ALA A 261 -26.44 -7.26 -12.89
N SER A 262 -26.93 -7.66 -14.06
CA SER A 262 -26.73 -6.96 -15.33
C SER A 262 -27.50 -5.64 -15.42
N LEU A 263 -28.66 -5.56 -14.77
CA LEU A 263 -29.58 -4.42 -14.82
C LEU A 263 -29.48 -3.50 -13.58
N SER A 264 -28.56 -3.76 -12.66
CA SER A 264 -28.47 -3.04 -11.37
C SER A 264 -28.36 -1.52 -11.53
N HIS A 265 -27.73 -1.03 -12.59
CA HIS A 265 -27.63 0.41 -12.88
C HIS A 265 -28.91 1.01 -13.45
N GLU A 266 -29.75 0.20 -14.08
CA GLU A 266 -31.00 0.65 -14.69
C GLU A 266 -32.18 0.53 -13.72
N LEU A 267 -32.07 -0.36 -12.71
CA LEU A 267 -33.13 -0.64 -11.75
C LEU A 267 -33.56 0.60 -10.95
N ASP A 268 -32.63 1.49 -10.62
CA ASP A 268 -32.95 2.74 -9.93
C ASP A 268 -33.77 3.70 -10.81
N GLY A 269 -33.53 3.70 -12.11
CA GLY A 269 -34.34 4.44 -13.08
C GLY A 269 -35.76 3.86 -13.19
N TYR A 270 -35.88 2.54 -13.30
CA TYR A 270 -37.19 1.86 -13.40
C TYR A 270 -38.00 1.91 -12.10
N THR A 271 -37.35 1.84 -10.94
CA THR A 271 -38.05 1.96 -9.65
C THR A 271 -38.67 3.33 -9.46
N GLY A 272 -38.10 4.39 -10.05
CA GLY A 272 -38.69 5.73 -10.04
C GLY A 272 -40.07 5.82 -10.76
N LEU A 273 -40.33 4.91 -11.69
CA LEU A 273 -41.60 4.85 -12.43
C LEU A 273 -42.73 4.10 -11.67
N LEU A 274 -42.40 3.42 -10.59
CA LEU A 274 -43.36 2.66 -9.78
C LEU A 274 -44.04 3.57 -8.73
N SER A 275 -45.30 3.24 -8.38
CA SER A 275 -45.96 3.86 -7.24
C SER A 275 -45.15 3.63 -5.93
N LYS A 276 -45.27 4.50 -4.94
CA LYS A 276 -44.56 4.36 -3.64
C LYS A 276 -44.80 3.01 -2.96
N GLY A 277 -45.99 2.44 -3.09
CA GLY A 277 -46.33 1.10 -2.59
C GLY A 277 -45.54 0.02 -3.34
N ALA A 278 -45.55 0.06 -4.66
CA ALA A 278 -44.87 -0.89 -5.52
C ALA A 278 -43.32 -0.80 -5.34
N GLN A 279 -42.78 0.41 -5.14
CA GLN A 279 -41.34 0.59 -4.82
C GLN A 279 -40.99 -0.10 -3.49
N ARG A 280 -41.81 0.04 -2.47
CA ARG A 280 -41.60 -0.61 -1.17
C ARG A 280 -41.64 -2.13 -1.29
N ASP A 281 -42.63 -2.66 -2.03
CA ASP A 281 -42.80 -4.10 -2.20
C ASP A 281 -41.67 -4.69 -3.07
N PHE A 282 -41.23 -3.97 -4.10
CA PHE A 282 -40.07 -4.33 -4.92
C PHE A 282 -38.77 -4.35 -4.11
N ARG A 283 -38.52 -3.33 -3.27
CA ARG A 283 -37.36 -3.30 -2.36
C ARG A 283 -37.39 -4.43 -1.32
N LYS A 284 -38.62 -4.80 -0.84
CA LYS A 284 -38.81 -5.93 0.08
C LYS A 284 -38.53 -7.26 -0.63
N TRP A 285 -39.00 -7.38 -1.87
CA TRP A 285 -38.75 -8.53 -2.74
C TRP A 285 -37.23 -8.67 -3.05
N LEU A 286 -36.57 -7.60 -3.44
CA LEU A 286 -35.12 -7.55 -3.66
C LEU A 286 -34.35 -8.00 -2.42
N ARG A 287 -34.69 -7.49 -1.23
CA ARG A 287 -34.03 -7.89 0.03
C ARG A 287 -34.19 -9.38 0.31
N ARG A 288 -35.42 -9.90 0.20
CA ARG A 288 -35.66 -11.34 0.42
C ARG A 288 -34.92 -12.21 -0.58
N ARG A 289 -34.75 -11.73 -1.78
CA ARG A 289 -33.99 -12.42 -2.81
C ARG A 289 -32.50 -12.35 -2.55
N HIS A 290 -31.96 -11.21 -2.21
CA HIS A 290 -30.57 -11.01 -1.80
C HIS A 290 -30.18 -11.92 -0.61
N GLU A 291 -31.07 -12.13 0.35
CA GLU A 291 -30.79 -13.04 1.46
C GLU A 291 -30.71 -14.51 1.04
N ARG A 292 -31.48 -14.91 0.02
CA ARG A 292 -31.38 -16.26 -0.58
C ARG A 292 -30.23 -16.40 -1.55
N GLU A 293 -29.79 -15.31 -2.14
CA GLU A 293 -28.77 -15.25 -3.16
C GLU A 293 -27.35 -15.21 -2.59
N LYS A 294 -27.20 -15.01 -1.28
CA LYS A 294 -25.88 -15.11 -0.60
C LYS A 294 -25.18 -16.45 -0.86
N ASP A 295 -25.95 -17.49 -1.15
CA ASP A 295 -25.44 -18.82 -1.50
C ASP A 295 -24.97 -18.92 -2.97
N TYR A 296 -25.30 -17.93 -3.81
CA TYR A 296 -24.98 -17.88 -5.24
C TYR A 296 -24.14 -16.66 -5.63
N LEU A 297 -24.00 -15.66 -4.72
CA LEU A 297 -23.20 -14.49 -4.98
C LEU A 297 -21.75 -14.78 -4.65
N TYR A 298 -20.90 -14.46 -5.60
CA TYR A 298 -19.47 -14.39 -5.34
C TYR A 298 -19.18 -13.37 -4.24
N PRO A 299 -18.10 -13.60 -3.50
CA PRO A 299 -17.69 -12.69 -2.45
C PRO A 299 -17.64 -11.24 -2.95
N ASP A 300 -18.18 -10.34 -2.16
CA ASP A 300 -18.08 -8.91 -2.41
C ASP A 300 -16.59 -8.53 -2.36
N TYR A 301 -16.01 -8.19 -3.51
CA TYR A 301 -14.59 -7.80 -3.63
C TYR A 301 -14.18 -6.73 -2.62
N ARG A 302 -15.11 -5.84 -2.28
CA ARG A 302 -14.87 -4.83 -1.25
C ARG A 302 -14.74 -5.46 0.13
N ILE A 303 -15.57 -6.44 0.45
CA ILE A 303 -15.52 -7.14 1.73
C ILE A 303 -14.23 -7.94 1.81
N GLU A 304 -13.91 -8.74 0.78
CA GLU A 304 -12.67 -9.52 0.75
C GLU A 304 -11.42 -8.64 0.87
N PHE A 305 -11.38 -7.56 0.09
CA PHE A 305 -10.28 -6.60 0.15
C PHE A 305 -10.12 -5.99 1.55
N THR A 306 -11.23 -5.51 2.13
CA THR A 306 -11.18 -4.86 3.44
C THR A 306 -10.88 -5.83 4.56
N GLU A 307 -11.42 -7.03 4.53
CA GLU A 307 -11.12 -8.05 5.54
C GLU A 307 -9.67 -8.54 5.45
N ALA A 308 -9.14 -8.80 4.25
CA ALA A 308 -7.73 -9.19 4.08
C ALA A 308 -6.79 -8.11 4.64
N ILE A 309 -7.01 -6.84 4.32
CA ILE A 309 -6.23 -5.73 4.87
C ILE A 309 -6.37 -5.63 6.39
N LYS A 310 -7.57 -5.75 6.91
CA LYS A 310 -7.86 -5.66 8.35
C LYS A 310 -7.11 -6.72 9.13
N TRP A 311 -7.18 -7.97 8.69
CA TRP A 311 -6.50 -9.08 9.36
C TRP A 311 -4.98 -8.90 9.32
N HIS A 312 -4.43 -8.50 8.18
CA HIS A 312 -3.00 -8.26 8.06
C HIS A 312 -2.53 -7.08 8.93
N LEU A 313 -3.31 -6.01 9.05
CA LEU A 313 -3.03 -4.91 9.99
C LEU A 313 -3.07 -5.35 11.44
N ILE A 314 -4.02 -6.21 11.83
CA ILE A 314 -4.12 -6.76 13.18
C ILE A 314 -2.87 -7.59 13.49
N ASP A 315 -2.42 -8.43 12.56
CA ASP A 315 -1.24 -9.26 12.75
C ASP A 315 0.03 -8.40 12.84
N LEU A 316 0.16 -7.37 12.02
CA LEU A 316 1.28 -6.43 12.11
C LEU A 316 1.34 -5.72 13.48
N ILE A 317 0.19 -5.33 14.04
CA ILE A 317 0.10 -4.72 15.37
C ILE A 317 0.45 -5.74 16.46
N ARG A 318 -0.01 -6.98 16.33
CA ARG A 318 0.31 -8.08 17.27
C ARG A 318 1.80 -8.39 17.27
N LEU A 319 2.43 -8.48 16.10
CA LEU A 319 3.88 -8.67 15.95
C LEU A 319 4.65 -7.54 16.63
N ASN A 320 4.25 -6.29 16.41
CA ASN A 320 4.87 -5.14 17.06
C ASN A 320 4.77 -5.21 18.59
N ASN A 321 3.64 -5.68 19.13
CA ASN A 321 3.47 -5.81 20.58
C ASN A 321 4.28 -6.97 21.17
N ARG A 322 4.46 -8.08 20.46
CA ARG A 322 5.35 -9.18 20.86
C ARG A 322 6.81 -8.71 20.88
N GLN A 323 7.29 -8.11 19.80
CA GLN A 323 8.66 -7.57 19.73
C GLN A 323 8.98 -6.53 20.80
N ARG A 324 7.98 -5.79 21.30
CA ARG A 324 8.16 -4.88 22.42
C ARG A 324 8.37 -5.61 23.75
N ARG A 325 7.67 -6.72 24.00
CA ARG A 325 7.83 -7.51 25.21
C ARG A 325 9.21 -8.14 25.24
N ASP A 326 9.63 -8.77 24.15
CA ASP A 326 10.95 -9.42 24.03
C ASP A 326 12.12 -8.44 24.21
N ASN A 327 11.94 -7.13 23.97
CA ASN A 327 12.97 -6.10 24.17
C ASN A 327 12.95 -5.47 25.59
N ILE A 328 11.94 -5.76 26.41
CA ILE A 328 11.88 -5.32 27.81
C ILE A 328 12.57 -6.33 28.73
N ASP A 329 12.67 -7.57 28.28
CA ASP A 329 13.28 -8.68 29.02
C ASP A 329 14.78 -8.86 28.72
N LEU A 330 15.40 -7.93 27.96
CA LEU A 330 16.84 -7.82 27.68
C LEU A 330 17.43 -6.53 28.27
#